data_72e5431d1bea3fe5c15dcc279e9372ce
#
_entry.id   72e5431d1bea3fe5c15dcc279e9372ce
#
_cell.length_a   1.000
_cell.length_b   1.000
_cell.length_c   1.000
_cell.angle_alpha   90.00
_cell.angle_beta   90.00
_cell.angle_gamma   90.00
#
_symmetry.space_group_name_H-M   'P 1'
#
loop_
_entity.id
_entity.type
_entity.pdbx_description
1 polymer ?
#
loop_
_entity_poly.entity_id
_entity_poly.type
_entity_poly.pdbx_seq_one_letter_code
_entity_poly.pdbx_strand_id
1 'polypeptide(L)'
;MTSTRTRHRPLYGSAGPATGIRRRKARLVAAGVGLAIVVGVGAVVVGTAGSPAGDVRVGPAADPSAAATTSAPAVPSSTGPPPVRDARLAVAGELDPDQRRIADQLVSVFENDNPAIQYDYVEDLGDGRGITAGRAGFCSGCGDMLEVVRRYAEVAPDSDLAGYVSELKAAADGDDADLDGLDAAWRRAAADARFRAIQDAVVEQFYFGPAAALAAGNGLRTALGVAVLYDTAVQHGTGSDHDSVRGIVDRTNEAMNGSPAAGVDEVAWLGTFLGQRRKVLENPSSAATAKAWGESTGRVDALEALLRQGELALVAPLVVSPWGTARTLG
;
A
#
# COMPACT_ATOMS: atom_id res chain seq x y z
N MET A 1 48.86 59.09 9.33
CA MET A 1 47.89 59.23 8.19
C MET A 1 47.06 57.98 8.12
N THR A 2 45.95 58.02 8.81
CA THR A 2 45.01 56.92 9.01
C THR A 2 43.80 57.11 8.09
N SER A 3 43.57 56.19 7.16
CA SER A 3 42.42 56.25 6.25
C SER A 3 41.37 55.25 6.67
N THR A 4 40.26 55.78 7.19
CA THR A 4 39.07 55.07 7.62
C THR A 4 38.19 54.79 6.41
N ARG A 5 37.94 53.54 6.08
CA ARG A 5 36.99 53.11 5.03
C ARG A 5 35.66 52.77 5.68
N THR A 6 34.71 53.65 5.46
CA THR A 6 33.30 53.49 5.84
C THR A 6 32.65 52.47 4.91
N ARG A 7 32.02 51.39 5.50
CA ARG A 7 31.16 50.46 4.77
C ARG A 7 29.74 50.98 4.74
N HIS A 8 29.24 51.25 3.55
CA HIS A 8 27.81 51.50 3.30
C HIS A 8 27.05 50.19 3.25
N ARG A 9 26.04 50.11 4.08
CA ARG A 9 25.00 49.09 4.14
C ARG A 9 23.83 49.59 3.29
N PRO A 10 23.30 48.84 2.28
CA PRO A 10 22.02 49.18 1.70
C PRO A 10 20.90 48.54 2.53
N LEU A 11 20.08 49.41 3.07
CA LEU A 11 18.69 49.10 3.47
C LEU A 11 17.87 49.12 2.21
N TYR A 12 17.14 48.05 1.89
CA TYR A 12 15.75 48.11 1.38
C TYR A 12 15.24 46.70 1.25
N GLY A 13 14.34 46.35 2.17
CA GLY A 13 13.42 45.27 2.01
C GLY A 13 12.25 45.73 1.17
N SER A 14 11.83 44.95 0.22
CA SER A 14 10.49 45.02 -0.36
C SER A 14 9.85 43.65 -0.19
N ALA A 15 8.89 43.61 0.72
CA ALA A 15 7.96 42.50 0.87
C ALA A 15 7.11 42.41 -0.40
N GLY A 16 7.26 41.35 -1.18
CA GLY A 16 6.29 40.95 -2.20
C GLY A 16 5.11 40.22 -1.54
N PRO A 17 3.89 40.30 -2.12
CA PRO A 17 2.70 39.78 -1.47
C PRO A 17 2.70 38.26 -1.47
N ALA A 18 2.38 37.70 -0.28
CA ALA A 18 2.08 36.29 -0.10
C ALA A 18 0.91 35.89 -1.01
N THR A 19 1.18 35.12 -2.04
CA THR A 19 0.17 34.46 -2.84
C THR A 19 -0.43 33.34 -2.01
N GLY A 20 -1.59 33.62 -1.44
CA GLY A 20 -2.39 32.64 -0.72
C GLY A 20 -2.72 31.47 -1.62
N ILE A 21 -2.18 30.32 -1.27
CA ILE A 21 -2.58 29.04 -1.82
C ILE A 21 -4.05 28.83 -1.44
N ARG A 22 -4.94 29.01 -2.40
CA ARG A 22 -6.35 28.64 -2.27
C ARG A 22 -6.40 27.15 -1.99
N ARG A 23 -6.71 26.76 -0.76
CA ARG A 23 -7.12 25.40 -0.40
C ARG A 23 -8.34 25.04 -1.24
N ARG A 24 -8.12 24.39 -2.36
CA ARG A 24 -9.18 23.61 -3.02
C ARG A 24 -9.47 22.46 -2.06
N LYS A 25 -10.72 22.37 -1.59
CA LYS A 25 -11.23 21.19 -0.91
C LYS A 25 -11.08 20.03 -1.89
N ALA A 26 -9.98 19.31 -1.81
CA ALA A 26 -9.83 18.01 -2.45
C ALA A 26 -10.90 17.11 -1.83
N ARG A 27 -11.71 16.49 -2.66
CA ARG A 27 -12.50 15.33 -2.26
C ARG A 27 -11.50 14.34 -1.72
N LEU A 28 -11.70 13.86 -0.49
CA LEU A 28 -10.95 12.74 0.05
C LEU A 28 -11.18 11.53 -0.85
N VAL A 29 -10.26 11.31 -1.77
CA VAL A 29 -9.95 9.99 -2.27
C VAL A 29 -9.11 9.39 -1.15
N ALA A 30 -9.54 8.26 -0.59
CA ALA A 30 -8.76 7.54 0.40
C ALA A 30 -7.45 7.12 -0.27
N ALA A 31 -6.42 7.96 -0.15
CA ALA A 31 -5.08 7.61 -0.62
C ALA A 31 -4.57 6.48 0.27
N GLY A 32 -4.33 5.32 -0.33
CA GLY A 32 -3.73 4.19 0.34
C GLY A 32 -2.41 4.62 0.99
N VAL A 33 -2.32 4.43 2.29
CA VAL A 33 -1.16 4.82 3.07
C VAL A 33 -0.09 3.75 2.93
N GLY A 34 0.91 4.00 2.10
CA GLY A 34 2.11 3.16 2.07
C GLY A 34 2.78 3.12 3.45
N LEU A 35 3.21 1.93 3.87
CA LEU A 35 3.64 1.64 5.23
C LEU A 35 5.05 2.14 5.53
N ALA A 36 5.21 2.74 6.69
CA ALA A 36 6.49 3.00 7.32
C ALA A 36 7.13 1.69 7.84
N ILE A 37 8.40 1.46 7.52
CA ILE A 37 9.23 0.48 8.24
C ILE A 37 9.59 1.13 9.58
N VAL A 38 8.84 0.81 10.62
CA VAL A 38 9.20 1.18 11.99
C VAL A 38 10.23 0.16 12.49
N VAL A 39 11.49 0.55 12.56
CA VAL A 39 12.49 -0.14 13.39
C VAL A 39 12.19 0.24 14.84
N GLY A 40 11.33 -0.53 15.50
CA GLY A 40 10.96 -0.32 16.89
C GLY A 40 12.03 -0.84 17.84
N VAL A 41 12.68 0.06 18.57
CA VAL A 41 13.36 -0.29 19.83
C VAL A 41 12.28 -0.40 20.90
N GLY A 42 12.15 -1.60 21.49
CA GLY A 42 11.12 -1.91 22.45
C GLY A 42 11.23 -1.16 23.78
N ALA A 43 10.08 -0.75 24.30
CA ALA A 43 9.88 -0.52 25.73
C ALA A 43 8.59 -1.23 26.16
N VAL A 44 8.75 -2.23 27.02
CA VAL A 44 7.65 -2.94 27.69
C VAL A 44 7.09 -2.06 28.79
N VAL A 45 5.80 -1.76 28.76
CA VAL A 45 5.06 -1.31 29.95
C VAL A 45 3.84 -2.21 30.13
N VAL A 46 3.85 -2.92 31.24
CA VAL A 46 2.77 -3.74 31.78
C VAL A 46 1.80 -2.85 32.55
N GLY A 47 0.51 -2.91 32.24
CA GLY A 47 -0.53 -2.24 33.02
C GLY A 47 -1.84 -3.00 32.93
N THR A 48 -2.32 -3.42 34.08
CA THR A 48 -3.43 -4.36 34.34
C THR A 48 -4.80 -3.66 34.50
N ALA A 49 -5.84 -4.40 34.13
CA ALA A 49 -7.18 -4.54 34.73
C ALA A 49 -8.28 -3.51 34.45
N GLY A 50 -9.47 -4.07 34.14
CA GLY A 50 -10.74 -3.52 34.57
C GLY A 50 -11.91 -3.65 33.58
N SER A 51 -12.64 -4.77 33.60
CA SER A 51 -14.03 -4.82 33.12
C SER A 51 -14.98 -4.11 34.10
N PRO A 52 -16.15 -3.64 33.67
CA PRO A 52 -17.34 -4.40 33.99
C PRO A 52 -18.42 -4.46 32.88
N ALA A 53 -19.25 -5.49 33.04
CA ALA A 53 -20.42 -5.86 32.27
C ALA A 53 -21.60 -4.88 32.45
N GLY A 54 -22.47 -4.84 31.44
CA GLY A 54 -23.75 -4.13 31.49
C GLY A 54 -24.76 -4.71 30.51
N ASP A 55 -25.88 -5.06 31.06
CA ASP A 55 -26.95 -5.96 30.70
C ASP A 55 -27.74 -5.70 29.38
N VAL A 56 -28.27 -6.80 28.90
CA VAL A 56 -29.23 -7.07 27.82
C VAL A 56 -30.63 -6.56 28.19
N ARG A 57 -31.36 -6.00 27.21
CA ARG A 57 -32.83 -6.09 27.14
C ARG A 57 -33.33 -6.36 25.75
N VAL A 58 -34.00 -7.49 25.64
CA VAL A 58 -34.79 -7.98 24.50
C VAL A 58 -36.21 -7.40 24.60
N GLY A 59 -36.82 -7.06 23.46
CA GLY A 59 -38.23 -6.75 23.34
C GLY A 59 -38.73 -7.02 21.88
N PRO A 60 -39.99 -7.40 21.66
CA PRO A 60 -40.33 -8.47 20.75
C PRO A 60 -40.84 -8.02 19.37
N ALA A 61 -40.98 -9.07 18.53
CA ALA A 61 -41.41 -9.14 17.15
C ALA A 61 -42.82 -8.56 16.84
N ALA A 62 -42.99 -8.15 15.61
CA ALA A 62 -44.28 -8.09 14.93
C ALA A 62 -44.14 -8.53 13.48
N ASP A 63 -44.88 -9.56 13.13
CA ASP A 63 -45.18 -10.17 11.82
C ASP A 63 -46.50 -9.62 11.26
N PRO A 64 -47.02 -10.08 10.12
CA PRO A 64 -46.65 -9.86 8.71
C PRO A 64 -47.81 -9.39 7.82
N SER A 65 -47.60 -9.49 6.50
CA SER A 65 -48.57 -9.69 5.42
C SER A 65 -48.86 -8.52 4.50
N ALA A 66 -48.46 -8.67 3.24
CA ALA A 66 -49.36 -8.81 2.08
C ALA A 66 -48.56 -8.94 0.77
N ALA A 67 -48.98 -9.94 0.00
CA ALA A 67 -48.46 -10.35 -1.29
C ALA A 67 -48.71 -9.33 -2.42
N ALA A 68 -47.73 -9.24 -3.34
CA ALA A 68 -47.99 -8.88 -4.74
C ALA A 68 -47.00 -9.65 -5.64
N THR A 69 -47.54 -10.65 -6.33
CA THR A 69 -46.91 -11.41 -7.39
C THR A 69 -46.73 -10.57 -8.65
N THR A 70 -45.47 -10.35 -9.04
CA THR A 70 -45.16 -9.92 -10.41
C THR A 70 -44.06 -10.83 -10.94
N SER A 71 -44.43 -11.63 -11.95
CA SER A 71 -43.55 -12.56 -12.66
C SER A 71 -42.52 -11.79 -13.47
N ALA A 72 -41.23 -11.96 -13.14
CA ALA A 72 -40.11 -11.57 -13.97
C ALA A 72 -39.67 -12.76 -14.84
N PRO A 73 -39.15 -12.51 -16.07
CA PRO A 73 -38.75 -13.59 -16.98
C PRO A 73 -37.53 -14.35 -16.43
N ALA A 74 -37.55 -15.67 -16.56
CA ALA A 74 -36.49 -16.57 -16.14
C ALA A 74 -35.23 -16.32 -16.92
N VAL A 75 -34.18 -15.91 -16.19
CA VAL A 75 -32.77 -15.94 -16.64
C VAL A 75 -32.32 -17.41 -16.54
N PRO A 76 -31.70 -18.01 -17.57
CA PRO A 76 -31.19 -19.37 -17.46
C PRO A 76 -30.09 -19.44 -16.40
N SER A 77 -30.35 -20.12 -15.29
CA SER A 77 -29.38 -20.43 -14.27
C SER A 77 -28.38 -21.45 -14.83
N SER A 78 -27.23 -20.98 -15.28
CA SER A 78 -26.07 -21.82 -15.49
C SER A 78 -25.47 -22.16 -14.11
N THR A 79 -25.97 -23.24 -13.49
CA THR A 79 -25.48 -23.80 -12.24
C THR A 79 -24.36 -24.77 -12.51
N GLY A 80 -23.15 -24.24 -12.70
CA GLY A 80 -21.91 -24.96 -12.55
C GLY A 80 -20.84 -23.94 -12.09
N PRO A 81 -19.93 -24.32 -11.16
CA PRO A 81 -18.80 -23.46 -10.91
C PRO A 81 -18.07 -23.23 -12.23
N PRO A 82 -17.58 -22.00 -12.51
CA PRO A 82 -16.77 -21.76 -13.71
C PRO A 82 -15.61 -22.76 -13.72
N PRO A 83 -15.17 -23.22 -14.91
CA PRO A 83 -14.05 -24.14 -14.98
C PRO A 83 -12.85 -23.47 -14.32
N VAL A 84 -12.35 -24.08 -13.25
CA VAL A 84 -11.09 -23.69 -12.64
C VAL A 84 -10.03 -23.88 -13.73
N ARG A 85 -9.65 -22.79 -14.39
CA ARG A 85 -8.47 -22.81 -15.27
C ARG A 85 -7.32 -23.25 -14.39
N ASP A 86 -6.48 -24.13 -14.91
CA ASP A 86 -5.31 -24.59 -14.17
C ASP A 86 -4.42 -23.37 -13.88
N ALA A 87 -4.67 -22.78 -12.70
CA ALA A 87 -4.17 -21.45 -12.31
C ALA A 87 -2.81 -21.58 -11.62
N ARG A 88 -2.24 -22.81 -11.62
CA ARG A 88 -1.02 -23.06 -10.88
C ARG A 88 0.21 -22.54 -11.62
N LEU A 89 0.99 -21.74 -10.91
CA LEU A 89 2.30 -21.28 -11.35
C LEU A 89 3.23 -22.48 -11.62
N ALA A 90 4.04 -22.39 -12.66
CA ALA A 90 5.07 -23.38 -12.97
C ALA A 90 6.06 -23.52 -11.80
N VAL A 91 6.44 -22.39 -11.21
CA VAL A 91 7.28 -22.30 -10.01
C VAL A 91 6.53 -21.49 -8.94
N ALA A 92 6.51 -22.00 -7.71
CA ALA A 92 5.87 -21.29 -6.61
C ALA A 92 6.51 -19.92 -6.40
N GLY A 93 5.67 -18.89 -6.27
CA GLY A 93 6.12 -17.52 -6.06
C GLY A 93 6.55 -16.76 -7.33
N GLU A 94 6.65 -17.41 -8.50
CA GLU A 94 7.03 -16.74 -9.76
C GLU A 94 5.83 -16.41 -10.61
N LEU A 95 5.66 -15.10 -10.91
CA LEU A 95 4.66 -14.60 -11.85
C LEU A 95 5.28 -14.50 -13.26
N ASP A 96 4.51 -14.86 -14.29
CA ASP A 96 4.87 -14.48 -15.65
C ASP A 96 4.72 -12.96 -15.87
N PRO A 97 5.24 -12.39 -16.97
CA PRO A 97 5.21 -10.95 -17.21
C PRO A 97 3.81 -10.34 -17.23
N ASP A 98 2.80 -11.06 -17.74
CA ASP A 98 1.42 -10.57 -17.78
C ASP A 98 0.78 -10.60 -16.39
N GLN A 99 0.98 -11.68 -15.64
CA GLN A 99 0.54 -11.79 -14.25
C GLN A 99 1.21 -10.72 -13.37
N ARG A 100 2.51 -10.48 -13.59
CA ARG A 100 3.24 -9.43 -12.88
C ARG A 100 2.67 -8.05 -13.18
N ARG A 101 2.39 -7.76 -14.44
CA ARG A 101 1.77 -6.50 -14.85
C ARG A 101 0.40 -6.31 -14.18
N ILE A 102 -0.45 -7.34 -14.14
CA ILE A 102 -1.75 -7.28 -13.44
C ILE A 102 -1.55 -7.07 -11.94
N ALA A 103 -0.60 -7.74 -11.30
CA ALA A 103 -0.30 -7.54 -9.88
C ALA A 103 0.18 -6.10 -9.58
N ASP A 104 1.04 -5.53 -10.43
CA ASP A 104 1.47 -4.14 -10.32
C ASP A 104 0.31 -3.15 -10.50
N GLN A 105 -0.59 -3.41 -11.47
CA GLN A 105 -1.79 -2.60 -11.68
C GLN A 105 -2.76 -2.70 -10.49
N LEU A 106 -2.89 -3.88 -9.89
CA LEU A 106 -3.71 -4.11 -8.71
C LEU A 106 -3.22 -3.25 -7.53
N VAL A 107 -1.91 -3.29 -7.26
CA VAL A 107 -1.28 -2.43 -6.24
C VAL A 107 -1.51 -0.95 -6.57
N SER A 108 -1.30 -0.54 -7.84
CA SER A 108 -1.53 0.85 -8.26
C SER A 108 -2.98 1.31 -8.05
N VAL A 109 -3.96 0.45 -8.29
CA VAL A 109 -5.38 0.75 -7.99
C VAL A 109 -5.58 0.94 -6.49
N PHE A 110 -4.96 0.11 -5.65
CA PHE A 110 -5.10 0.22 -4.20
C PHE A 110 -4.37 1.42 -3.61
N GLU A 111 -3.26 1.86 -4.20
CA GLU A 111 -2.52 3.03 -3.74
C GLU A 111 -3.08 4.34 -4.32
N ASN A 112 -3.50 4.34 -5.60
CA ASN A 112 -3.75 5.58 -6.35
C ASN A 112 -5.13 5.62 -7.04
N ASP A 113 -6.00 4.63 -6.81
CA ASP A 113 -7.29 4.47 -7.51
C ASP A 113 -7.17 4.46 -9.06
N ASN A 114 -6.00 4.07 -9.58
CA ASN A 114 -5.66 4.11 -11.00
C ASN A 114 -4.82 2.88 -11.39
N PRO A 115 -5.21 2.10 -12.43
CA PRO A 115 -4.40 0.98 -12.89
C PRO A 115 -3.09 1.40 -13.58
N ALA A 116 -2.96 2.64 -14.05
CA ALA A 116 -1.71 3.14 -14.58
C ALA A 116 -0.72 3.44 -13.46
N ILE A 117 0.50 2.90 -13.59
CA ILE A 117 1.55 3.13 -12.58
C ILE A 117 1.90 4.60 -12.49
N GLN A 118 1.81 5.17 -11.28
CA GLN A 118 1.99 6.60 -11.01
C GLN A 118 3.43 6.89 -10.56
N TYR A 119 4.37 6.99 -11.52
CA TYR A 119 5.78 7.29 -11.20
C TYR A 119 6.02 8.74 -10.74
N ASP A 120 5.14 9.66 -11.14
CA ASP A 120 5.22 11.11 -10.88
C ASP A 120 4.36 11.56 -9.68
N TYR A 121 3.65 10.65 -9.03
CA TYR A 121 2.90 10.95 -7.82
C TYR A 121 3.80 11.54 -6.75
N VAL A 122 3.35 12.62 -6.10
CA VAL A 122 4.05 13.25 -4.98
C VAL A 122 3.04 14.06 -4.17
N GLU A 123 2.98 13.81 -2.85
CA GLU A 123 2.08 14.50 -1.92
C GLU A 123 2.66 14.48 -0.50
N ASP A 124 2.43 15.55 0.27
CA ASP A 124 2.58 15.53 1.73
C ASP A 124 1.21 15.18 2.35
N LEU A 125 1.11 14.00 2.90
CA LEU A 125 -0.14 13.49 3.50
C LEU A 125 -0.38 14.03 4.91
N GLY A 126 0.60 14.71 5.52
CA GLY A 126 0.51 15.25 6.87
C GLY A 126 0.37 14.17 7.95
N ASP A 127 0.84 12.95 7.68
CA ASP A 127 0.74 11.79 8.56
C ASP A 127 2.01 11.54 9.40
N GLY A 128 2.96 12.47 9.36
CA GLY A 128 4.22 12.43 10.11
C GLY A 128 5.34 11.63 9.43
N ARG A 129 5.12 11.05 8.24
CA ARG A 129 6.13 10.35 7.46
C ARG A 129 6.82 11.24 6.42
N GLY A 130 6.40 12.51 6.35
CA GLY A 130 6.88 13.46 5.36
C GLY A 130 6.25 13.26 3.97
N ILE A 131 7.01 13.60 2.93
CA ILE A 131 6.55 13.51 1.54
C ILE A 131 6.46 12.04 1.12
N THR A 132 5.36 11.69 0.46
CA THR A 132 5.12 10.39 -0.16
C THR A 132 5.13 10.53 -1.68
N ALA A 133 5.86 9.68 -2.40
CA ALA A 133 6.03 9.81 -3.85
C ALA A 133 6.20 8.48 -4.59
N GLY A 134 5.94 8.52 -5.91
CA GLY A 134 6.20 7.44 -6.84
C GLY A 134 5.23 6.27 -6.75
N ARG A 135 5.55 5.22 -7.52
CA ARG A 135 4.66 4.09 -7.82
C ARG A 135 4.24 3.24 -6.61
N ALA A 136 4.96 3.30 -5.51
CA ALA A 136 4.70 2.51 -4.30
C ALA A 136 4.58 3.38 -3.05
N GLY A 137 4.43 4.71 -3.22
CA GLY A 137 4.31 5.60 -2.09
C GLY A 137 5.58 5.66 -1.23
N PHE A 138 6.76 5.73 -1.88
CA PHE A 138 8.03 5.91 -1.16
C PHE A 138 7.97 7.15 -0.28
N CYS A 139 8.38 7.04 0.98
CA CYS A 139 8.26 8.16 1.91
C CYS A 139 9.63 8.73 2.33
N SER A 140 9.70 10.06 2.52
CA SER A 140 10.96 10.72 2.87
C SER A 140 11.49 10.30 4.24
N GLY A 141 10.62 10.04 5.21
CA GLY A 141 11.00 9.55 6.55
C GLY A 141 11.18 8.04 6.65
N CYS A 142 10.94 7.25 5.56
CA CYS A 142 11.01 5.79 5.61
C CYS A 142 12.35 5.22 5.11
N GLY A 143 13.15 6.02 4.41
CA GLY A 143 14.42 5.60 3.83
C GLY A 143 14.33 4.99 2.43
N ASP A 144 13.17 4.53 1.98
CA ASP A 144 12.96 3.97 0.63
C ASP A 144 12.99 5.06 -0.46
N MET A 145 12.45 6.27 -0.19
CA MET A 145 12.62 7.42 -1.07
C MET A 145 14.08 7.81 -1.23
N LEU A 146 14.86 7.83 -0.13
CA LEU A 146 16.30 8.05 -0.17
C LEU A 146 16.98 7.05 -1.09
N GLU A 147 16.62 5.77 -1.02
CA GLU A 147 17.23 4.74 -1.85
C GLU A 147 16.93 4.95 -3.34
N VAL A 148 15.69 5.33 -3.70
CA VAL A 148 15.32 5.69 -5.08
C VAL A 148 16.18 6.86 -5.58
N VAL A 149 16.26 7.94 -4.79
CA VAL A 149 16.97 9.15 -5.20
C VAL A 149 18.48 8.92 -5.25
N ARG A 150 19.05 8.16 -4.30
CA ARG A 150 20.47 7.79 -4.29
C ARG A 150 20.87 7.01 -5.56
N ARG A 151 20.07 6.00 -5.95
CA ARG A 151 20.33 5.23 -7.19
C ARG A 151 20.18 6.10 -8.42
N TYR A 152 19.21 7.02 -8.42
CA TYR A 152 19.05 7.93 -9.54
C TYR A 152 20.21 8.91 -9.66
N ALA A 153 20.73 9.42 -8.54
CA ALA A 153 21.91 10.28 -8.51
C ALA A 153 23.16 9.61 -9.10
N GLU A 154 23.29 8.28 -9.00
CA GLU A 154 24.41 7.53 -9.62
C GLU A 154 24.39 7.58 -11.15
N VAL A 155 23.20 7.64 -11.78
CA VAL A 155 23.03 7.62 -13.24
C VAL A 155 22.66 8.98 -13.82
N ALA A 156 22.26 9.94 -12.99
CA ALA A 156 21.89 11.31 -13.35
C ALA A 156 22.35 12.31 -12.28
N PRO A 157 23.68 12.46 -12.04
CA PRO A 157 24.21 13.27 -10.93
C PRO A 157 23.89 14.76 -11.08
N ASP A 158 23.66 15.24 -12.30
CA ASP A 158 23.31 16.64 -12.58
C ASP A 158 21.80 16.92 -12.51
N SER A 159 20.99 15.94 -12.13
CA SER A 159 19.55 16.17 -11.98
C SER A 159 19.24 16.96 -10.71
N ASP A 160 18.21 17.82 -10.75
CA ASP A 160 17.76 18.56 -9.57
C ASP A 160 17.45 17.62 -8.39
N LEU A 161 16.92 16.42 -8.69
CA LEU A 161 16.55 15.45 -7.68
C LEU A 161 17.76 14.86 -6.95
N ALA A 162 18.93 14.74 -7.63
CA ALA A 162 20.16 14.25 -7.02
C ALA A 162 20.65 15.16 -5.87
N GLY A 163 20.29 16.45 -5.89
CA GLY A 163 20.62 17.41 -4.84
C GLY A 163 19.96 17.13 -3.49
N TYR A 164 18.90 16.30 -3.45
CA TYR A 164 18.14 16.00 -2.23
C TYR A 164 18.67 14.79 -1.45
N VAL A 165 19.74 14.12 -1.88
CA VAL A 165 20.25 12.90 -1.19
C VAL A 165 20.59 13.16 0.28
N SER A 166 21.24 14.31 0.60
CA SER A 166 21.60 14.67 1.98
C SER A 166 20.37 14.97 2.84
N GLU A 167 19.40 15.71 2.28
CA GLU A 167 18.18 16.09 2.99
C GLU A 167 17.27 14.86 3.21
N LEU A 168 17.17 13.98 2.22
CA LEU A 168 16.42 12.72 2.38
C LEU A 168 17.09 11.78 3.38
N LYS A 169 18.43 11.83 3.50
CA LYS A 169 19.11 11.08 4.55
C LYS A 169 18.77 11.65 5.93
N ALA A 170 18.81 12.96 6.12
CA ALA A 170 18.41 13.62 7.35
C ALA A 170 16.96 13.28 7.73
N ALA A 171 16.02 13.39 6.78
CA ALA A 171 14.62 13.02 6.98
C ALA A 171 14.44 11.54 7.39
N ALA A 172 15.19 10.62 6.77
CA ALA A 172 15.15 9.19 7.11
C ALA A 172 15.75 8.88 8.49
N ASP A 173 16.72 9.69 8.94
CA ASP A 173 17.33 9.59 10.28
C ASP A 173 16.44 10.25 11.37
N GLY A 174 15.36 10.95 10.97
CA GLY A 174 14.46 11.67 11.86
C GLY A 174 14.94 13.07 12.24
N ASP A 175 15.90 13.62 11.49
CA ASP A 175 16.42 14.95 11.63
C ASP A 175 15.63 15.97 10.79
N ASP A 176 15.79 17.27 11.07
CA ASP A 176 15.24 18.34 10.26
C ASP A 176 15.84 18.30 8.85
N ALA A 177 14.98 18.39 7.83
CA ALA A 177 15.35 18.34 6.42
C ALA A 177 14.63 19.40 5.61
N ASP A 178 15.35 20.06 4.70
CA ASP A 178 14.75 21.00 3.73
C ASP A 178 14.39 20.25 2.45
N LEU A 179 13.12 19.95 2.30
CA LEU A 179 12.55 19.25 1.15
C LEU A 179 11.77 20.18 0.20
N ASP A 180 11.93 21.50 0.34
CA ASP A 180 11.28 22.47 -0.53
C ASP A 180 11.67 22.24 -2.01
N GLY A 181 10.67 22.08 -2.89
CA GLY A 181 10.88 21.83 -4.33
C GLY A 181 11.17 20.38 -4.71
N LEU A 182 11.29 19.46 -3.75
CA LEU A 182 11.43 18.02 -4.01
C LEU A 182 10.31 17.49 -4.93
N ASP A 183 9.08 17.95 -4.71
CA ASP A 183 7.91 17.56 -5.50
C ASP A 183 8.06 17.89 -6.99
N ALA A 184 8.57 19.08 -7.30
CA ALA A 184 8.83 19.50 -8.67
C ALA A 184 10.01 18.73 -9.28
N ALA A 185 11.08 18.48 -8.51
CA ALA A 185 12.23 17.69 -8.94
C ALA A 185 11.84 16.23 -9.22
N TRP A 186 11.01 15.62 -8.35
CA TRP A 186 10.49 14.26 -8.54
C TRP A 186 9.69 14.13 -9.83
N ARG A 187 8.71 15.04 -10.06
CA ARG A 187 7.88 15.02 -11.28
C ARG A 187 8.70 15.18 -12.53
N ARG A 188 9.75 16.04 -12.51
CA ARG A 188 10.67 16.15 -13.65
C ARG A 188 11.44 14.86 -13.89
N ALA A 189 11.97 14.24 -12.83
CA ALA A 189 12.70 12.98 -12.91
C ALA A 189 11.81 11.84 -13.43
N ALA A 190 10.51 11.82 -13.11
CA ALA A 190 9.57 10.80 -13.55
C ALA A 190 9.38 10.75 -15.09
N ALA A 191 9.74 11.81 -15.82
CA ALA A 191 9.80 11.78 -17.27
C ALA A 191 10.98 10.94 -17.80
N ASP A 192 12.04 10.73 -17.00
CA ASP A 192 13.20 9.90 -17.36
C ASP A 192 12.90 8.40 -17.18
N ALA A 193 13.09 7.61 -18.26
CA ALA A 193 12.90 6.17 -18.21
C ALA A 193 13.83 5.47 -17.19
N ARG A 194 15.05 6.02 -16.97
CA ARG A 194 15.99 5.50 -15.98
C ARG A 194 15.45 5.65 -14.56
N PHE A 195 14.82 6.78 -14.26
CA PHE A 195 14.20 7.01 -12.95
C PHE A 195 13.02 6.06 -12.70
N ARG A 196 12.18 5.82 -13.72
CA ARG A 196 11.10 4.85 -13.63
C ARG A 196 11.63 3.43 -13.40
N ALA A 197 12.66 3.01 -14.16
CA ALA A 197 13.29 1.71 -13.97
C ALA A 197 13.93 1.54 -12.56
N ILE A 198 14.45 2.62 -11.98
CA ILE A 198 14.97 2.60 -10.61
C ILE A 198 13.84 2.43 -9.60
N GLN A 199 12.71 3.13 -9.76
CA GLN A 199 11.54 2.90 -8.90
C GLN A 199 11.07 1.45 -8.98
N ASP A 200 11.04 0.85 -10.19
CA ASP A 200 10.70 -0.56 -10.39
C ASP A 200 11.69 -1.49 -9.68
N ALA A 201 12.99 -1.21 -9.79
CA ALA A 201 14.02 -2.02 -9.12
C ALA A 201 13.96 -1.92 -7.58
N VAL A 202 13.60 -0.76 -7.04
CA VAL A 202 13.40 -0.59 -5.58
C VAL A 202 12.16 -1.34 -5.13
N VAL A 203 11.05 -1.28 -5.88
CA VAL A 203 9.85 -2.08 -5.59
C VAL A 203 10.15 -3.58 -5.65
N GLU A 204 10.92 -4.02 -6.65
CA GLU A 204 11.37 -5.41 -6.76
C GLU A 204 12.14 -5.85 -5.52
N GLN A 205 13.11 -5.06 -5.10
CA GLN A 205 14.00 -5.41 -4.01
C GLN A 205 13.32 -5.37 -2.63
N PHE A 206 12.48 -4.36 -2.36
CA PHE A 206 11.96 -4.14 -1.02
C PHE A 206 10.58 -4.74 -0.78
N TYR A 207 9.80 -4.98 -1.83
CA TYR A 207 8.41 -5.41 -1.69
C TYR A 207 8.11 -6.71 -2.43
N PHE A 208 8.27 -6.73 -3.77
CA PHE A 208 7.87 -7.90 -4.54
C PHE A 208 8.75 -9.12 -4.29
N GLY A 209 10.07 -8.98 -4.37
CA GLY A 209 11.00 -10.09 -4.16
C GLY A 209 10.82 -10.77 -2.79
N PRO A 210 10.79 -10.01 -1.67
CA PRO A 210 10.48 -10.57 -0.36
C PRO A 210 9.10 -11.24 -0.27
N ALA A 211 8.06 -10.66 -0.89
CA ALA A 211 6.72 -11.23 -0.91
C ALA A 211 6.67 -12.52 -1.73
N ALA A 212 7.30 -12.55 -2.90
CA ALA A 212 7.42 -13.73 -3.76
C ALA A 212 8.18 -14.87 -3.07
N ALA A 213 9.29 -14.54 -2.39
CA ALA A 213 10.04 -15.52 -1.59
C ALA A 213 9.19 -16.08 -0.43
N LEU A 214 8.41 -15.22 0.22
CA LEU A 214 7.50 -15.65 1.29
C LEU A 214 6.37 -16.53 0.73
N ALA A 215 5.81 -16.19 -0.43
CA ALA A 215 4.82 -16.98 -1.14
C ALA A 215 5.40 -18.36 -1.50
N ALA A 216 6.60 -18.42 -2.09
CA ALA A 216 7.29 -19.66 -2.45
C ALA A 216 7.55 -20.53 -1.21
N GLY A 217 8.06 -19.94 -0.12
CA GLY A 217 8.34 -20.64 1.13
C GLY A 217 7.11 -21.24 1.79
N ASN A 218 5.94 -20.63 1.59
CA ASN A 218 4.64 -21.14 2.07
C ASN A 218 3.94 -22.05 1.05
N GLY A 219 4.53 -22.28 -0.13
CA GLY A 219 4.00 -23.18 -1.16
C GLY A 219 2.82 -22.61 -1.94
N LEU A 220 2.65 -21.28 -2.02
CA LEU A 220 1.63 -20.64 -2.82
C LEU A 220 1.95 -20.83 -4.32
N ARG A 221 0.98 -21.31 -5.07
CA ARG A 221 1.10 -21.66 -6.47
C ARG A 221 0.08 -20.98 -7.36
N THR A 222 -0.67 -20.02 -6.85
CA THR A 222 -1.58 -19.18 -7.63
C THR A 222 -1.01 -17.77 -7.80
N ALA A 223 -1.26 -17.15 -8.95
CA ALA A 223 -0.82 -15.78 -9.20
C ALA A 223 -1.51 -14.79 -8.21
N LEU A 224 -2.78 -15.03 -7.89
CA LEU A 224 -3.49 -14.26 -6.87
C LEU A 224 -2.81 -14.35 -5.51
N GLY A 225 -2.37 -15.53 -5.09
CA GLY A 225 -1.66 -15.72 -3.82
C GLY A 225 -0.39 -14.88 -3.72
N VAL A 226 0.41 -14.85 -4.79
CA VAL A 226 1.62 -14.00 -4.86
C VAL A 226 1.24 -12.51 -4.83
N ALA A 227 0.22 -12.10 -5.59
CA ALA A 227 -0.23 -10.71 -5.63
C ALA A 227 -0.81 -10.24 -4.29
N VAL A 228 -1.52 -11.11 -3.55
CA VAL A 228 -2.03 -10.83 -2.20
C VAL A 228 -0.87 -10.55 -1.25
N LEU A 229 0.18 -11.37 -1.26
CA LEU A 229 1.34 -11.14 -0.41
C LEU A 229 2.13 -9.90 -0.84
N TYR A 230 2.24 -9.65 -2.15
CA TYR A 230 2.89 -8.45 -2.67
C TYR A 230 2.16 -7.17 -2.26
N ASP A 231 0.86 -7.09 -2.45
CA ASP A 231 0.07 -5.94 -1.99
C ASP A 231 0.15 -5.77 -0.46
N THR A 232 0.16 -6.87 0.28
CA THR A 232 0.34 -6.82 1.74
C THR A 232 1.74 -6.32 2.10
N ALA A 233 2.79 -6.73 1.39
CA ALA A 233 4.15 -6.24 1.62
C ALA A 233 4.27 -4.73 1.35
N VAL A 234 3.61 -4.21 0.32
CA VAL A 234 3.57 -2.77 0.04
C VAL A 234 2.89 -2.00 1.17
N GLN A 235 1.75 -2.48 1.67
CA GLN A 235 1.00 -1.77 2.72
C GLN A 235 1.57 -1.96 4.13
N HIS A 236 1.97 -3.19 4.47
CA HIS A 236 2.32 -3.61 5.84
C HIS A 236 3.83 -3.73 6.07
N GLY A 237 4.64 -3.60 4.99
CA GLY A 237 6.08 -3.82 5.03
C GLY A 237 6.47 -5.28 5.11
N THR A 238 7.79 -5.50 4.90
CA THR A 238 8.43 -6.82 4.85
C THR A 238 9.19 -7.17 6.11
N GLY A 239 9.00 -6.41 7.19
CA GLY A 239 9.61 -6.63 8.51
C GLY A 239 9.18 -7.94 9.16
N SER A 240 9.54 -8.10 10.43
CA SER A 240 9.17 -9.26 11.25
C SER A 240 8.23 -8.92 12.41
N ASP A 241 7.72 -7.67 12.41
CA ASP A 241 6.77 -7.24 13.42
C ASP A 241 5.39 -7.84 13.22
N HIS A 242 4.55 -7.70 14.24
CA HIS A 242 3.19 -8.27 14.26
C HIS A 242 2.34 -7.84 13.06
N ASP A 243 2.44 -6.59 12.63
CA ASP A 243 1.58 -6.02 11.61
C ASP A 243 2.13 -6.23 10.18
N SER A 244 3.39 -6.68 10.04
CA SER A 244 4.04 -6.95 8.75
C SER A 244 3.42 -8.15 8.00
N VAL A 245 3.70 -8.24 6.68
CA VAL A 245 3.26 -9.38 5.86
C VAL A 245 3.72 -10.71 6.47
N ARG A 246 4.93 -10.77 7.03
CA ARG A 246 5.46 -11.98 7.68
C ARG A 246 4.66 -12.31 8.94
N GLY A 247 4.40 -11.33 9.81
CA GLY A 247 3.59 -11.55 11.01
C GLY A 247 2.17 -12.01 10.70
N ILE A 248 1.57 -11.54 9.59
CA ILE A 248 0.25 -12.01 9.13
C ILE A 248 0.33 -13.45 8.62
N VAL A 249 1.38 -13.81 7.85
CA VAL A 249 1.63 -15.20 7.40
C VAL A 249 1.78 -16.15 8.59
N ASP A 250 2.59 -15.79 9.59
CA ASP A 250 2.85 -16.63 10.76
C ASP A 250 1.56 -16.93 11.51
N ARG A 251 0.71 -15.93 11.75
CA ARG A 251 -0.61 -16.15 12.39
C ARG A 251 -1.57 -16.96 11.52
N THR A 252 -1.46 -16.82 10.19
CA THR A 252 -2.27 -17.65 9.27
C THR A 252 -1.85 -19.11 9.37
N ASN A 253 -0.54 -19.37 9.34
CA ASN A 253 0.01 -20.72 9.48
C ASN A 253 -0.36 -21.34 10.84
N GLU A 254 -0.32 -20.57 11.92
CA GLU A 254 -0.76 -21.01 13.24
C GLU A 254 -2.26 -21.38 13.23
N ALA A 255 -3.12 -20.49 12.69
CA ALA A 255 -4.56 -20.71 12.63
C ALA A 255 -4.96 -21.93 11.77
N MET A 256 -4.18 -22.21 10.72
CA MET A 256 -4.43 -23.32 9.78
C MET A 256 -3.65 -24.61 10.12
N ASN A 257 -2.85 -24.61 11.19
CA ASN A 257 -1.92 -25.69 11.56
C ASN A 257 -0.96 -26.05 10.41
N GLY A 258 -0.52 -25.07 9.64
CA GLY A 258 0.40 -25.26 8.54
C GLY A 258 0.17 -24.28 7.38
N SER A 259 0.93 -24.49 6.30
CA SER A 259 0.85 -23.70 5.06
C SER A 259 0.52 -24.62 3.87
N PRO A 260 0.26 -24.08 2.68
CA PRO A 260 0.12 -24.87 1.46
C PRO A 260 1.32 -25.77 1.16
N ALA A 261 2.55 -25.40 1.58
CA ALA A 261 3.73 -26.28 1.50
C ALA A 261 3.58 -27.55 2.36
N ALA A 262 2.79 -27.47 3.44
CA ALA A 262 2.47 -28.61 4.32
C ALA A 262 1.16 -29.32 3.94
N GLY A 263 0.57 -29.00 2.79
CA GLY A 263 -0.63 -29.66 2.27
C GLY A 263 -1.96 -28.98 2.65
N VAL A 264 -1.91 -27.78 3.24
CA VAL A 264 -3.12 -26.97 3.47
C VAL A 264 -3.67 -26.50 2.13
N ASP A 265 -5.00 -26.48 1.96
CA ASP A 265 -5.64 -25.92 0.76
C ASP A 265 -5.31 -24.43 0.62
N GLU A 266 -4.78 -24.03 -0.54
CA GLU A 266 -4.29 -22.66 -0.76
C GLU A 266 -5.43 -21.62 -0.74
N VAL A 267 -6.61 -21.96 -1.26
CA VAL A 267 -7.76 -21.03 -1.28
C VAL A 267 -8.26 -20.79 0.15
N ALA A 268 -8.35 -21.83 0.97
CA ALA A 268 -8.72 -21.73 2.37
C ALA A 268 -7.66 -20.94 3.16
N TRP A 269 -6.37 -21.16 2.86
CA TRP A 269 -5.27 -20.44 3.49
C TRP A 269 -5.31 -18.94 3.15
N LEU A 270 -5.52 -18.60 1.87
CA LEU A 270 -5.66 -17.21 1.42
C LEU A 270 -6.86 -16.50 2.05
N GLY A 271 -7.99 -17.20 2.17
CA GLY A 271 -9.16 -16.65 2.88
C GLY A 271 -8.86 -16.35 4.35
N THR A 272 -8.13 -17.24 5.03
CA THR A 272 -7.69 -17.02 6.41
C THR A 272 -6.69 -15.88 6.50
N PHE A 273 -5.72 -15.80 5.57
CA PHE A 273 -4.74 -14.72 5.50
C PHE A 273 -5.42 -13.36 5.34
N LEU A 274 -6.35 -13.20 4.41
CA LEU A 274 -7.11 -11.98 4.23
C LEU A 274 -7.91 -11.60 5.47
N GLY A 275 -8.48 -12.57 6.17
CA GLY A 275 -9.14 -12.36 7.46
C GLY A 275 -8.18 -11.88 8.56
N GLN A 276 -6.94 -12.42 8.64
CA GLN A 276 -5.92 -11.94 9.58
C GLN A 276 -5.44 -10.53 9.20
N ARG A 277 -5.23 -10.26 7.92
CA ARG A 277 -4.88 -8.92 7.44
C ARG A 277 -5.95 -7.89 7.80
N ARG A 278 -7.24 -8.21 7.62
CA ARG A 278 -8.36 -7.34 8.00
C ARG A 278 -8.29 -6.97 9.49
N LYS A 279 -8.05 -7.95 10.36
CA LYS A 279 -7.92 -7.69 11.81
C LYS A 279 -6.79 -6.71 12.13
N VAL A 280 -5.66 -6.81 11.42
CA VAL A 280 -4.54 -5.86 11.58
C VAL A 280 -4.93 -4.47 11.10
N LEU A 281 -5.62 -4.35 9.95
CA LEU A 281 -6.09 -3.05 9.45
C LEU A 281 -7.08 -2.37 10.39
N GLU A 282 -7.97 -3.14 11.01
CA GLU A 282 -8.98 -2.65 11.95
C GLU A 282 -8.39 -2.35 13.34
N ASN A 283 -7.31 -3.05 13.73
CA ASN A 283 -6.69 -2.94 15.05
C ASN A 283 -5.15 -2.98 14.94
N PRO A 284 -4.52 -1.99 14.32
CA PRO A 284 -3.07 -1.97 14.16
C PRO A 284 -2.36 -1.73 15.51
N SER A 285 -1.12 -2.23 15.62
CA SER A 285 -0.28 -2.02 16.80
C SER A 285 0.06 -0.54 17.04
N SER A 286 0.06 0.28 15.97
CA SER A 286 0.32 1.71 16.04
C SER A 286 -0.98 2.52 15.97
N ALA A 287 -1.26 3.32 17.00
CA ALA A 287 -2.39 4.25 16.98
C ALA A 287 -2.27 5.32 15.88
N ALA A 288 -1.06 5.65 15.45
CA ALA A 288 -0.82 6.64 14.39
C ALA A 288 -1.35 6.16 13.02
N THR A 289 -1.34 4.86 12.75
CA THR A 289 -1.81 4.28 11.50
C THR A 289 -3.29 3.88 11.53
N ALA A 290 -3.92 3.82 12.71
CA ALA A 290 -5.23 3.21 12.91
C ALA A 290 -6.33 3.77 11.98
N LYS A 291 -6.39 5.09 11.81
CA LYS A 291 -7.38 5.72 10.94
C LYS A 291 -7.18 5.34 9.47
N ALA A 292 -5.98 5.54 8.96
CA ALA A 292 -5.65 5.30 7.55
C ALA A 292 -5.78 3.82 7.19
N TRP A 293 -5.38 2.93 8.09
CA TRP A 293 -5.50 1.49 7.88
C TRP A 293 -6.95 1.01 7.94
N GLY A 294 -7.75 1.52 8.87
CA GLY A 294 -9.19 1.22 8.92
C GLY A 294 -9.93 1.63 7.64
N GLU A 295 -9.55 2.76 7.03
CA GLU A 295 -10.11 3.23 5.76
C GLU A 295 -9.64 2.39 4.54
N SER A 296 -8.59 1.59 4.67
CA SER A 296 -8.00 0.79 3.59
C SER A 296 -8.55 -0.63 3.45
N THR A 297 -9.52 -1.04 4.26
CA THR A 297 -10.12 -2.39 4.23
C THR A 297 -10.76 -2.76 2.90
N GLY A 298 -11.14 -1.77 2.07
CA GLY A 298 -11.69 -2.00 0.73
C GLY A 298 -10.76 -2.78 -0.21
N ARG A 299 -9.43 -2.73 -0.01
CA ARG A 299 -8.50 -3.59 -0.77
C ARG A 299 -8.63 -5.06 -0.38
N VAL A 300 -8.87 -5.36 0.90
CA VAL A 300 -9.15 -6.73 1.36
C VAL A 300 -10.46 -7.22 0.77
N ASP A 301 -11.51 -6.38 0.75
CA ASP A 301 -12.81 -6.73 0.14
C ASP A 301 -12.65 -7.10 -1.34
N ALA A 302 -11.85 -6.34 -2.09
CA ALA A 302 -11.57 -6.60 -3.50
C ALA A 302 -10.79 -7.92 -3.70
N LEU A 303 -9.76 -8.19 -2.89
CA LEU A 303 -8.99 -9.43 -2.96
C LEU A 303 -9.83 -10.65 -2.56
N GLU A 304 -10.67 -10.55 -1.53
CA GLU A 304 -11.63 -11.60 -1.17
C GLU A 304 -12.66 -11.85 -2.29
N ALA A 305 -13.07 -10.79 -3.01
CA ALA A 305 -13.97 -10.94 -4.15
C ALA A 305 -13.30 -11.74 -5.27
N LEU A 306 -12.04 -11.43 -5.64
CA LEU A 306 -11.26 -12.20 -6.61
C LEU A 306 -11.13 -13.66 -6.20
N LEU A 307 -10.81 -13.91 -4.92
CA LEU A 307 -10.67 -15.27 -4.39
C LEU A 307 -11.99 -16.05 -4.50
N ARG A 308 -13.13 -15.44 -4.13
CA ARG A 308 -14.46 -16.06 -4.26
C ARG A 308 -14.89 -16.31 -5.70
N GLN A 309 -14.45 -15.47 -6.65
CA GLN A 309 -14.72 -15.61 -8.07
C GLN A 309 -13.81 -16.66 -8.73
N GLY A 310 -12.79 -17.15 -8.04
CA GLY A 310 -11.83 -18.09 -8.59
C GLY A 310 -10.83 -17.46 -9.55
N GLU A 311 -10.61 -16.14 -9.48
CA GLU A 311 -9.66 -15.40 -10.33
C GLU A 311 -8.20 -15.63 -9.88
N LEU A 312 -7.83 -16.90 -9.75
CA LEU A 312 -6.54 -17.31 -9.18
C LEU A 312 -5.36 -17.06 -10.11
N ALA A 313 -5.61 -17.03 -11.41
CA ALA A 313 -4.56 -16.91 -12.44
C ALA A 313 -4.19 -15.46 -12.80
N LEU A 314 -4.94 -14.46 -12.34
CA LEU A 314 -4.77 -13.04 -12.70
C LEU A 314 -4.70 -12.82 -14.22
N VAL A 315 -5.73 -13.27 -14.94
CA VAL A 315 -5.81 -13.14 -16.40
C VAL A 315 -6.58 -11.90 -16.78
N ALA A 316 -6.04 -11.10 -17.71
CA ALA A 316 -6.70 -9.92 -18.27
C ALA A 316 -7.90 -10.33 -19.19
N PRO A 317 -8.95 -9.49 -19.29
CA PRO A 317 -9.23 -8.33 -18.44
C PRO A 317 -9.70 -8.77 -17.06
N LEU A 318 -9.15 -8.19 -16.00
CA LEU A 318 -9.53 -8.44 -14.61
C LEU A 318 -10.27 -7.20 -14.06
N VAL A 319 -11.44 -7.38 -13.45
CA VAL A 319 -12.20 -6.28 -12.85
C VAL A 319 -12.11 -6.35 -11.33
N VAL A 320 -11.70 -5.24 -10.71
CA VAL A 320 -11.64 -5.07 -9.26
C VAL A 320 -12.45 -3.85 -8.84
N SER A 321 -13.06 -3.89 -7.67
CA SER A 321 -13.92 -2.81 -7.18
C SER A 321 -13.63 -2.48 -5.72
N PRO A 322 -12.41 -2.00 -5.40
CA PRO A 322 -12.13 -1.49 -4.07
C PRO A 322 -13.04 -0.27 -3.83
N TRP A 323 -13.55 -0.14 -2.60
CA TRP A 323 -14.44 0.97 -2.22
C TRP A 323 -15.63 1.22 -3.18
N GLY A 324 -16.09 0.18 -3.90
CA GLY A 324 -17.28 0.22 -4.75
C GLY A 324 -17.10 0.80 -6.17
N THR A 325 -15.89 1.25 -6.53
CA THR A 325 -15.60 1.75 -7.88
C THR A 325 -14.87 0.69 -8.71
N ALA A 326 -15.48 0.28 -9.83
CA ALA A 326 -14.86 -0.72 -10.70
C ALA A 326 -13.67 -0.15 -11.48
N ARG A 327 -12.58 -0.94 -11.52
CA ARG A 327 -11.36 -0.70 -12.32
C ARG A 327 -11.05 -1.95 -13.12
N THR A 328 -10.72 -1.77 -14.40
CA THR A 328 -10.31 -2.88 -15.28
C THR A 328 -8.79 -2.88 -15.40
N LEU A 329 -8.19 -4.05 -15.16
CA LEU A 329 -6.77 -4.32 -15.27
C LEU A 329 -6.51 -5.15 -16.54
N GLY A 330 -5.36 -4.87 -17.23
CA GLY A 330 -5.04 -5.62 -18.42
C GLY A 330 -4.16 -4.90 -19.44
#